data_997649dfa46b791db8937266ebe712fd
#
_entry.id   997649dfa46b791db8937266ebe712fd
#
_cell.length_a   1.000
_cell.length_b   1.000
_cell.length_c   1.000
_cell.angle_alpha   90.00
_cell.angle_beta   90.00
_cell.angle_gamma   90.00
#
_symmetry.space_group_name_H-M   'P 1'
#
loop_
_entity.id
_entity.type
_entity.pdbx_description
1 polymer ?
#
loop_
_entity_poly.entity_id
_entity_poly.type
_entity_poly.pdbx_seq_one_letter_code
_entity_poly.pdbx_strand_id
1 'polypeptide(L)'
;MVLKRLVIFYVSVLVHINNPVHAEGFRIELGDSEVVQDMESRVPVYPWFPDGHITILKNEDALQMYWAGSSSYRTVGKSVESMKLNPTKPVLSKGKQTSFDNGGAWLMSVHRFSGQNLLGFYHAEDHVWGKHPNPNKIAWKSIAICESMNDGKSWTKVGQIITSPKRKPSTPMWGGSGDFCVVYDNLNSRWVCYYQEHYLYMAISNDFRALPRSWFKYYQEGFTEPGLGGKENPIKGLKSHPGGNPSVLFNMYLKKWLMVWHTWQGDIVYSSSQNMTEWEVPRLLVSSGPNEKAWYATIIGITDTVAARHAWLYYAYWPNKDNWKRQFVKRSIRFIKEN
;
A
#
# COMPACT_ATOMS: atom_id res chain seq x y z
N MET A 1 -15.93 -60.03 -41.74
CA MET A 1 -14.63 -59.39 -41.96
C MET A 1 -14.63 -58.09 -41.13
N VAL A 2 -14.10 -58.16 -39.90
CA VAL A 2 -14.17 -57.08 -38.91
C VAL A 2 -12.81 -56.38 -38.88
N LEU A 3 -12.80 -55.11 -39.31
CA LEU A 3 -11.60 -54.27 -39.32
C LEU A 3 -11.34 -53.78 -37.91
N LYS A 4 -10.31 -54.26 -37.23
CA LYS A 4 -9.80 -53.71 -35.97
C LYS A 4 -9.02 -52.43 -36.26
N ARG A 5 -9.51 -51.27 -35.81
CA ARG A 5 -8.76 -50.02 -35.80
C ARG A 5 -7.77 -50.06 -34.65
N LEU A 6 -6.50 -49.93 -34.97
CA LEU A 6 -5.40 -49.75 -34.02
C LEU A 6 -5.36 -48.28 -33.61
N VAL A 7 -5.61 -47.95 -32.34
CA VAL A 7 -5.44 -46.61 -31.79
C VAL A 7 -4.06 -46.54 -31.17
N ILE A 8 -3.17 -45.79 -31.82
CA ILE A 8 -1.84 -45.48 -31.27
C ILE A 8 -1.94 -44.27 -30.37
N PHE A 9 -1.72 -44.49 -29.07
CA PHE A 9 -1.55 -43.38 -28.11
C PHE A 9 -0.11 -42.84 -28.18
N TYR A 10 0.05 -41.60 -28.66
CA TYR A 10 1.29 -40.86 -28.47
C TYR A 10 1.33 -40.30 -27.05
N VAL A 11 2.18 -40.82 -26.20
CA VAL A 11 2.54 -40.23 -24.91
C VAL A 11 3.63 -39.22 -25.19
N SER A 12 3.28 -37.95 -25.27
CA SER A 12 4.25 -36.84 -25.28
C SER A 12 4.81 -36.66 -23.88
N VAL A 13 6.00 -37.12 -23.64
CA VAL A 13 6.76 -36.80 -22.44
C VAL A 13 7.25 -35.36 -22.59
N LEU A 14 6.55 -34.40 -21.96
CA LEU A 14 7.03 -33.04 -21.76
C LEU A 14 8.15 -33.07 -20.72
N VAL A 15 9.39 -33.12 -21.19
CA VAL A 15 10.55 -32.90 -20.36
C VAL A 15 10.54 -31.42 -19.99
N HIS A 16 10.09 -31.09 -18.78
CA HIS A 16 10.29 -29.80 -18.20
C HIS A 16 11.77 -29.66 -17.87
N ILE A 17 12.52 -29.00 -18.75
CA ILE A 17 13.86 -28.54 -18.43
C ILE A 17 13.66 -27.36 -17.48
N ASN A 18 13.70 -27.61 -16.17
CA ASN A 18 13.87 -26.60 -15.16
C ASN A 18 15.31 -26.05 -15.27
N ASN A 19 15.54 -25.12 -16.18
CA ASN A 19 16.69 -24.25 -16.06
C ASN A 19 16.45 -23.40 -14.80
N PRO A 20 17.35 -23.42 -13.81
CA PRO A 20 17.28 -22.46 -12.72
C PRO A 20 17.41 -21.08 -13.37
N VAL A 21 16.31 -20.35 -13.43
CA VAL A 21 16.36 -18.91 -13.76
C VAL A 21 17.15 -18.31 -12.61
N HIS A 22 18.45 -18.07 -12.84
CA HIS A 22 19.25 -17.23 -11.96
C HIS A 22 18.45 -15.92 -11.85
N ALA A 23 17.95 -15.61 -10.66
CA ALA A 23 17.26 -14.37 -10.42
C ALA A 23 18.26 -13.25 -10.72
N GLU A 24 18.13 -12.62 -11.89
CA GLU A 24 18.98 -11.49 -12.28
C GLU A 24 18.92 -10.47 -11.13
N GLY A 25 20.06 -10.21 -10.52
CA GLY A 25 20.22 -9.21 -9.50
C GLY A 25 19.88 -7.84 -10.06
N PHE A 26 19.51 -6.93 -9.21
CA PHE A 26 19.37 -5.53 -9.59
C PHE A 26 19.75 -4.64 -8.41
N ARG A 27 20.12 -3.40 -8.73
CA ARG A 27 20.29 -2.34 -7.74
C ARG A 27 19.41 -1.15 -8.09
N ILE A 28 19.12 -0.36 -7.07
CA ILE A 28 18.41 0.91 -7.19
C ILE A 28 19.45 2.04 -6.97
N GLU A 29 19.56 2.92 -7.94
CA GLU A 29 20.29 4.18 -7.78
C GLU A 29 19.32 5.29 -7.44
N LEU A 30 19.61 6.02 -6.37
CA LEU A 30 18.88 7.19 -5.92
C LEU A 30 19.64 8.46 -6.27
N GLY A 31 18.90 9.45 -6.81
CA GLY A 31 19.40 10.81 -6.91
C GLY A 31 19.34 11.54 -5.56
N ASP A 32 19.71 12.81 -5.58
CA ASP A 32 19.64 13.69 -4.41
C ASP A 32 18.19 13.89 -3.94
N SER A 33 18.04 14.23 -2.67
CA SER A 33 16.73 14.54 -2.11
C SER A 33 16.34 15.98 -2.43
N GLU A 34 15.09 16.15 -2.88
CA GLU A 34 14.50 17.46 -3.15
C GLU A 34 13.26 17.63 -2.28
N VAL A 35 13.15 18.75 -1.58
CA VAL A 35 11.94 19.09 -0.81
C VAL A 35 10.86 19.57 -1.79
N VAL A 36 9.77 18.81 -1.90
CA VAL A 36 8.61 19.16 -2.72
C VAL A 36 7.71 20.14 -1.97
N GLN A 37 7.52 19.91 -0.68
CA GLN A 37 6.77 20.79 0.21
C GLN A 37 7.35 20.71 1.61
N ASP A 38 7.72 21.85 2.16
CA ASP A 38 8.04 21.99 3.58
C ASP A 38 6.78 22.26 4.40
N MET A 39 6.92 22.30 5.71
CA MET A 39 5.80 22.51 6.60
C MET A 39 5.32 23.98 6.59
N GLU A 40 6.21 24.91 6.33
CA GLU A 40 5.90 26.34 6.33
C GLU A 40 5.07 26.73 5.11
N SER A 41 5.36 26.14 3.95
CA SER A 41 4.59 26.33 2.72
C SER A 41 3.17 25.75 2.77
N ARG A 42 2.88 24.87 3.73
CA ARG A 42 1.59 24.16 3.87
C ARG A 42 0.63 24.77 4.89
N VAL A 43 1.09 25.69 5.70
CA VAL A 43 0.24 26.36 6.70
C VAL A 43 -0.72 27.33 6.00
N PRO A 44 -2.02 27.34 6.37
CA PRO A 44 -2.65 26.67 7.51
C PRO A 44 -3.20 25.27 7.19
N VAL A 45 -2.89 24.72 6.05
CA VAL A 45 -3.69 23.70 5.38
C VAL A 45 -3.61 22.33 6.05
N TYR A 46 -2.41 21.78 6.24
CA TYR A 46 -2.29 20.47 6.87
C TYR A 46 -0.86 20.17 7.37
N PRO A 47 -0.60 20.34 8.68
CA PRO A 47 0.75 20.17 9.22
C PRO A 47 1.26 18.71 9.20
N TRP A 48 0.39 17.73 9.03
CA TRP A 48 0.72 16.32 9.09
C TRP A 48 0.95 15.66 7.74
N PHE A 49 0.86 16.39 6.62
CA PHE A 49 1.10 15.82 5.30
C PHE A 49 2.58 15.54 5.05
N PRO A 50 2.93 14.41 4.43
CA PRO A 50 2.07 13.26 4.22
C PRO A 50 1.86 12.44 5.50
N ASP A 51 0.63 11.95 5.70
CA ASP A 51 0.25 11.11 6.82
C ASP A 51 -0.23 9.74 6.31
N GLY A 52 0.69 8.96 5.80
CA GLY A 52 0.52 7.78 4.99
C GLY A 52 1.17 7.97 3.61
N HIS A 53 1.38 6.89 2.88
CA HIS A 53 1.83 6.99 1.50
C HIS A 53 0.74 7.64 0.63
N ILE A 54 1.14 8.32 -0.43
CA ILE A 54 0.21 8.91 -1.40
C ILE A 54 -0.23 7.87 -2.42
N THR A 55 -1.44 8.01 -2.94
CA THR A 55 -1.90 7.23 -4.09
C THR A 55 -2.21 8.13 -5.27
N ILE A 56 -1.82 7.69 -6.47
CA ILE A 56 -1.91 8.47 -7.69
C ILE A 56 -2.75 7.72 -8.72
N LEU A 57 -3.79 8.37 -9.21
CA LEU A 57 -4.53 7.91 -10.37
C LEU A 57 -4.23 8.81 -11.57
N LYS A 58 -3.75 8.21 -12.65
CA LYS A 58 -3.46 8.94 -13.89
C LYS A 58 -4.69 8.96 -14.80
N ASN A 59 -5.10 10.15 -15.21
CA ASN A 59 -6.00 10.39 -16.34
C ASN A 59 -5.18 10.82 -17.55
N GLU A 60 -5.82 10.99 -18.72
CA GLU A 60 -5.12 11.34 -19.97
C GLU A 60 -4.22 12.57 -19.80
N ASP A 61 -4.74 13.66 -19.23
CA ASP A 61 -4.07 14.95 -19.13
C ASP A 61 -3.69 15.40 -17.72
N ALA A 62 -4.01 14.61 -16.69
CA ALA A 62 -3.79 15.00 -15.29
C ALA A 62 -3.57 13.82 -14.37
N LEU A 63 -2.88 14.09 -13.25
CA LEU A 63 -2.77 13.19 -12.13
C LEU A 63 -3.79 13.59 -11.06
N GLN A 64 -4.42 12.61 -10.45
CA GLN A 64 -5.21 12.77 -9.24
C GLN A 64 -4.40 12.18 -8.08
N MET A 65 -4.04 12.99 -7.12
CA MET A 65 -3.39 12.54 -5.89
C MET A 65 -4.40 12.50 -4.76
N TYR A 66 -4.47 11.37 -4.07
CA TYR A 66 -5.22 11.21 -2.84
C TYR A 66 -4.25 11.23 -1.66
N TRP A 67 -4.58 12.00 -0.67
CA TRP A 67 -3.79 12.21 0.53
C TRP A 67 -4.72 12.43 1.72
N ALA A 68 -4.23 12.22 2.92
CA ALA A 68 -5.11 12.23 4.06
C ALA A 68 -4.51 12.89 5.30
N GLY A 69 -5.42 13.22 6.19
CA GLY A 69 -5.22 13.66 7.53
C GLY A 69 -6.54 13.62 8.29
N SER A 70 -6.79 12.54 9.01
CA SER A 70 -8.08 12.15 9.62
C SER A 70 -9.26 12.03 8.64
N SER A 71 -9.21 12.69 7.50
CA SER A 71 -10.11 12.55 6.35
C SER A 71 -9.27 12.55 5.07
N SER A 72 -9.80 12.05 3.97
CA SER A 72 -9.07 12.01 2.69
C SER A 72 -9.48 13.14 1.77
N TYR A 73 -8.48 13.65 1.07
CA TYR A 73 -8.59 14.76 0.13
C TYR A 73 -8.10 14.34 -1.25
N ARG A 74 -8.52 15.05 -2.27
CA ARG A 74 -8.11 14.85 -3.65
C ARG A 74 -7.55 16.15 -4.21
N THR A 75 -6.37 16.08 -4.80
CA THR A 75 -5.75 17.18 -5.53
C THR A 75 -5.49 16.73 -6.97
N VAL A 76 -5.66 17.62 -7.92
CA VAL A 76 -5.46 17.34 -9.34
C VAL A 76 -4.42 18.32 -9.89
N GLY A 77 -3.49 17.80 -10.67
CA GLY A 77 -2.42 18.60 -11.29
C GLY A 77 -1.72 17.84 -12.41
N LYS A 78 -0.78 18.50 -13.07
CA LYS A 78 0.04 17.89 -14.14
C LYS A 78 1.15 17.00 -13.60
N SER A 79 1.65 17.30 -12.42
CA SER A 79 2.66 16.52 -11.68
C SER A 79 2.42 16.66 -10.17
N VAL A 80 3.02 15.78 -9.38
CA VAL A 80 2.92 15.82 -7.91
C VAL A 80 3.46 17.14 -7.37
N GLU A 81 4.54 17.66 -7.94
CA GLU A 81 5.18 18.91 -7.53
C GLU A 81 4.32 20.14 -7.80
N SER A 82 3.50 20.09 -8.86
CA SER A 82 2.61 21.21 -9.22
C SER A 82 1.33 21.27 -8.40
N MET A 83 1.05 20.24 -7.60
CA MET A 83 -0.17 20.14 -6.83
C MET A 83 -0.12 21.01 -5.58
N LYS A 84 -1.11 21.89 -5.45
CA LYS A 84 -1.32 22.68 -4.22
C LYS A 84 -2.31 21.94 -3.33
N LEU A 85 -1.90 21.61 -2.11
CA LEU A 85 -2.79 21.00 -1.14
C LEU A 85 -3.84 22.04 -0.70
N ASN A 86 -5.09 21.73 -0.96
CA ASN A 86 -6.21 22.56 -0.52
C ASN A 86 -7.29 21.68 0.12
N PRO A 87 -7.31 21.54 1.45
CA PRO A 87 -8.20 20.64 2.18
C PRO A 87 -9.57 21.26 2.50
N THR A 88 -10.09 22.13 1.66
CA THR A 88 -11.36 22.80 1.93
C THR A 88 -12.54 21.85 2.07
N LYS A 89 -12.53 20.72 1.35
CA LYS A 89 -13.57 19.70 1.42
C LYS A 89 -12.98 18.30 1.27
N PRO A 90 -13.14 17.42 2.27
CA PRO A 90 -12.73 16.03 2.13
C PRO A 90 -13.59 15.31 1.08
N VAL A 91 -12.96 14.40 0.33
CA VAL A 91 -13.66 13.48 -0.59
C VAL A 91 -14.16 12.23 0.13
N LEU A 92 -13.47 11.82 1.21
CA LEU A 92 -13.88 10.77 2.13
C LEU A 92 -13.69 11.26 3.57
N SER A 93 -14.76 11.44 4.31
CA SER A 93 -14.71 11.88 5.70
C SER A 93 -14.59 10.71 6.67
N LYS A 94 -14.01 10.96 7.86
CA LYS A 94 -14.11 10.03 9.00
C LYS A 94 -15.57 9.76 9.34
N GLY A 95 -15.80 8.64 10.02
CA GLY A 95 -17.15 8.21 10.37
C GLY A 95 -17.73 8.91 11.62
N LYS A 96 -18.97 8.51 11.95
CA LYS A 96 -19.63 8.97 13.17
C LYS A 96 -18.95 8.36 14.41
N GLN A 97 -19.21 8.90 15.58
CA GLN A 97 -18.60 8.48 16.85
C GLN A 97 -18.70 6.97 17.13
N THR A 98 -19.74 6.32 16.69
CA THR A 98 -19.96 4.87 16.90
C THR A 98 -19.42 3.98 15.80
N SER A 99 -18.82 4.55 14.75
CA SER A 99 -18.30 3.77 13.64
C SER A 99 -16.82 3.39 13.86
N PHE A 100 -16.38 2.33 13.18
CA PHE A 100 -15.01 1.83 13.26
C PHE A 100 -13.93 2.77 12.69
N ASP A 101 -14.34 3.86 12.06
CA ASP A 101 -13.51 4.87 11.41
C ASP A 101 -13.78 6.29 11.95
N ASN A 102 -14.22 6.37 13.21
CA ASN A 102 -14.56 7.63 13.87
C ASN A 102 -13.36 8.55 14.10
N GLY A 103 -12.16 8.01 14.17
CA GLY A 103 -10.90 8.73 14.32
C GLY A 103 -10.31 9.18 12.98
N GLY A 104 -10.54 8.41 11.92
CA GLY A 104 -10.03 8.76 10.61
C GLY A 104 -10.33 7.76 9.50
N ALA A 105 -10.19 8.24 8.26
CA ALA A 105 -10.34 7.47 7.03
C ALA A 105 -9.32 7.96 6.00
N TRP A 106 -8.22 7.21 5.82
CA TRP A 106 -7.12 7.54 4.91
C TRP A 106 -7.20 6.68 3.65
N LEU A 107 -7.56 7.27 2.50
CA LEU A 107 -7.45 6.61 1.19
C LEU A 107 -5.98 6.37 0.88
N MET A 108 -5.60 5.09 0.78
CA MET A 108 -4.21 4.67 0.55
C MET A 108 -4.04 3.87 -0.75
N SER A 109 -5.11 3.37 -1.35
CA SER A 109 -5.07 2.75 -2.67
C SER A 109 -6.35 3.09 -3.43
N VAL A 110 -6.20 3.54 -4.68
CA VAL A 110 -7.32 3.91 -5.55
C VAL A 110 -7.12 3.29 -6.92
N HIS A 111 -8.12 2.58 -7.40
CA HIS A 111 -8.07 1.89 -8.67
C HIS A 111 -9.26 2.25 -9.56
N ARG A 112 -8.99 2.47 -10.84
CA ARG A 112 -10.04 2.66 -11.83
C ARG A 112 -10.66 1.31 -12.18
N PHE A 113 -11.96 1.23 -11.96
CA PHE A 113 -12.72 0.02 -12.19
C PHE A 113 -13.36 0.02 -13.59
N SER A 114 -14.05 1.11 -13.94
CA SER A 114 -14.71 1.27 -15.23
C SER A 114 -15.12 2.72 -15.43
N GLY A 115 -14.70 3.38 -16.50
CA GLY A 115 -15.05 4.76 -16.79
C GLY A 115 -14.72 5.70 -15.62
N GLN A 116 -15.73 6.32 -15.02
CA GLN A 116 -15.59 7.19 -13.84
C GLN A 116 -15.70 6.44 -12.51
N ASN A 117 -15.94 5.13 -12.53
CA ASN A 117 -16.10 4.32 -11.33
C ASN A 117 -14.73 3.91 -10.78
N LEU A 118 -14.53 4.19 -9.51
CA LEU A 118 -13.30 3.88 -8.79
C LEU A 118 -13.60 3.00 -7.58
N LEU A 119 -12.67 2.08 -7.29
CA LEU A 119 -12.56 1.42 -6.00
C LEU A 119 -11.48 2.12 -5.17
N GLY A 120 -11.81 2.43 -3.94
CA GLY A 120 -10.89 3.01 -2.97
C GLY A 120 -10.76 2.10 -1.75
N PHE A 121 -9.55 1.96 -1.27
CA PHE A 121 -9.26 1.24 -0.03
C PHE A 121 -8.71 2.26 0.97
N TYR A 122 -9.23 2.22 2.19
CA TYR A 122 -8.83 3.19 3.19
C TYR A 122 -8.47 2.56 4.54
N HIS A 123 -7.46 3.12 5.14
CA HIS A 123 -7.07 2.90 6.52
C HIS A 123 -8.10 3.59 7.42
N ALA A 124 -8.67 2.84 8.32
CA ALA A 124 -9.70 3.30 9.25
C ALA A 124 -9.18 3.22 10.68
N GLU A 125 -9.44 4.25 11.47
CA GLU A 125 -9.08 4.30 12.88
C GLU A 125 -10.30 4.49 13.76
N ASP A 126 -10.47 3.62 14.74
CA ASP A 126 -11.42 3.78 15.83
C ASP A 126 -10.69 4.34 17.06
N HIS A 127 -11.02 5.57 17.43
CA HIS A 127 -10.45 6.29 18.57
C HIS A 127 -11.34 6.24 19.82
N VAL A 128 -12.51 5.62 19.75
CA VAL A 128 -13.44 5.58 20.88
C VAL A 128 -13.11 4.42 21.81
N TRP A 129 -12.56 4.77 22.97
CA TRP A 129 -12.31 3.87 24.09
C TRP A 129 -12.88 4.46 25.38
N GLY A 130 -14.19 4.62 25.42
CA GLY A 130 -14.83 5.23 26.59
C GLY A 130 -14.31 6.66 26.87
N LYS A 131 -13.96 6.94 28.10
CA LYS A 131 -13.49 8.26 28.54
C LYS A 131 -11.95 8.41 28.51
N HIS A 132 -11.28 7.96 27.43
CA HIS A 132 -9.82 8.14 27.35
C HIS A 132 -9.45 9.63 27.30
N PRO A 133 -8.50 10.12 28.15
CA PRO A 133 -8.16 11.55 28.27
C PRO A 133 -7.50 12.14 27.01
N ASN A 134 -6.94 11.29 26.15
CA ASN A 134 -6.33 11.74 24.90
C ASN A 134 -6.67 10.77 23.74
N PRO A 135 -7.81 10.96 23.09
CA PRO A 135 -8.26 10.07 22.00
C PRO A 135 -7.34 10.08 20.77
N ASN A 136 -6.54 11.16 20.59
CA ASN A 136 -5.60 11.26 19.46
C ASN A 136 -4.31 10.44 19.64
N LYS A 137 -4.11 9.81 20.80
CA LYS A 137 -2.93 8.98 21.09
C LYS A 137 -3.23 7.50 21.07
N ILE A 138 -4.39 7.10 20.61
CA ILE A 138 -4.83 5.71 20.55
C ILE A 138 -5.63 5.46 19.28
N ALA A 139 -5.47 4.29 18.69
CA ALA A 139 -6.30 3.85 17.59
C ALA A 139 -6.40 2.33 17.52
N TRP A 140 -7.60 1.84 17.21
CA TRP A 140 -7.77 0.47 16.76
C TRP A 140 -8.04 0.48 15.25
N LYS A 141 -7.04 0.00 14.51
CA LYS A 141 -6.98 0.13 13.06
C LYS A 141 -7.73 -1.01 12.36
N SER A 142 -8.24 -0.72 11.18
CA SER A 142 -8.77 -1.70 10.23
C SER A 142 -8.65 -1.16 8.80
N ILE A 143 -8.87 -2.02 7.83
CA ILE A 143 -8.87 -1.64 6.41
C ILE A 143 -10.28 -1.80 5.89
N ALA A 144 -10.73 -0.82 5.12
CA ALA A 144 -12.06 -0.81 4.57
C ALA A 144 -12.07 -0.39 3.09
N ILE A 145 -13.16 -0.69 2.41
CA ILE A 145 -13.38 -0.36 1.00
C ILE A 145 -14.48 0.70 0.86
N CYS A 146 -14.31 1.56 -0.15
CA CYS A 146 -15.28 2.55 -0.58
C CYS A 146 -15.32 2.62 -2.13
N GLU A 147 -16.40 3.15 -2.65
CA GLU A 147 -16.63 3.28 -4.09
C GLU A 147 -16.89 4.74 -4.45
N SER A 148 -16.42 5.17 -5.63
CA SER A 148 -16.76 6.45 -6.23
C SER A 148 -17.35 6.24 -7.60
N MET A 149 -18.46 6.92 -7.90
CA MET A 149 -19.16 6.92 -9.19
C MET A 149 -18.89 8.19 -10.00
N ASN A 150 -18.03 9.09 -9.52
CA ASN A 150 -17.82 10.43 -10.07
C ASN A 150 -16.34 10.81 -10.12
N ASP A 151 -15.49 9.86 -10.51
CA ASP A 151 -14.05 10.07 -10.70
C ASP A 151 -13.35 10.56 -9.41
N GLY A 152 -13.73 10.01 -8.24
CA GLY A 152 -13.10 10.29 -6.96
C GLY A 152 -13.45 11.64 -6.31
N LYS A 153 -14.44 12.35 -6.84
CA LYS A 153 -14.91 13.61 -6.25
C LYS A 153 -15.67 13.41 -4.94
N SER A 154 -16.29 12.25 -4.78
CA SER A 154 -16.90 11.79 -3.53
C SER A 154 -16.90 10.27 -3.46
N TRP A 155 -16.98 9.74 -2.23
CA TRP A 155 -16.87 8.32 -1.97
C TRP A 155 -17.99 7.84 -1.05
N THR A 156 -18.50 6.64 -1.35
CA THR A 156 -19.46 5.90 -0.51
C THR A 156 -18.73 4.74 0.18
N LYS A 157 -18.78 4.69 1.50
CA LYS A 157 -18.20 3.61 2.29
C LYS A 157 -19.02 2.33 2.12
N VAL A 158 -18.33 1.20 1.90
CA VAL A 158 -18.96 -0.12 1.74
C VAL A 158 -18.81 -0.94 3.02
N GLY A 159 -17.60 -1.01 3.59
CA GLY A 159 -17.37 -1.73 4.84
C GLY A 159 -15.93 -2.17 5.05
N GLN A 160 -15.67 -2.79 6.20
CA GLN A 160 -14.35 -3.34 6.54
C GLN A 160 -14.06 -4.59 5.70
N ILE A 161 -12.80 -4.73 5.30
CA ILE A 161 -12.29 -5.89 4.55
C ILE A 161 -11.24 -6.68 5.34
N ILE A 162 -10.40 -5.99 6.12
CA ILE A 162 -9.38 -6.60 6.98
C ILE A 162 -9.51 -6.02 8.38
N THR A 163 -9.55 -6.89 9.38
CA THR A 163 -9.47 -6.53 10.80
C THR A 163 -8.48 -7.45 11.51
N SER A 164 -7.94 -6.99 12.63
CA SER A 164 -7.03 -7.78 13.48
C SER A 164 -7.65 -9.12 13.88
N PRO A 165 -6.85 -10.20 14.00
CA PRO A 165 -7.28 -11.45 14.64
C PRO A 165 -7.58 -11.26 16.12
N LYS A 166 -7.06 -10.21 16.73
CA LYS A 166 -7.31 -9.86 18.13
C LYS A 166 -8.55 -8.99 18.24
N ARG A 167 -9.30 -9.18 19.31
CA ARG A 167 -10.35 -8.25 19.67
C ARG A 167 -9.77 -6.93 20.16
N LYS A 168 -10.43 -5.83 19.85
CA LYS A 168 -10.13 -4.52 20.45
C LYS A 168 -10.11 -4.66 21.97
N PRO A 169 -8.97 -4.39 22.65
CA PRO A 169 -8.86 -4.57 24.10
C PRO A 169 -9.65 -3.51 24.85
N SER A 170 -9.96 -3.78 26.10
CA SER A 170 -10.61 -2.79 26.98
C SER A 170 -9.67 -1.64 27.36
N THR A 171 -8.37 -1.92 27.47
CA THR A 171 -7.36 -0.89 27.71
C THR A 171 -6.96 -0.21 26.41
N PRO A 172 -7.06 1.12 26.31
CA PRO A 172 -6.68 1.86 25.13
C PRO A 172 -5.21 1.68 24.73
N MET A 173 -4.97 1.36 23.46
CA MET A 173 -3.65 1.20 22.89
C MET A 173 -3.67 1.41 21.37
N TRP A 174 -2.49 1.59 20.77
CA TRP A 174 -2.33 1.47 19.35
C TRP A 174 -2.34 0.01 18.95
N GLY A 175 -3.20 -0.37 18.01
CA GLY A 175 -3.30 -1.74 17.52
C GLY A 175 -4.24 -1.89 16.34
N GLY A 176 -4.50 -3.15 15.96
CA GLY A 176 -5.31 -3.47 14.81
C GLY A 176 -4.51 -3.45 13.49
N SER A 177 -5.15 -3.87 12.41
CA SER A 177 -4.56 -4.00 11.08
C SER A 177 -4.77 -2.72 10.27
N GLY A 178 -3.69 -2.13 9.76
CA GLY A 178 -3.76 -0.88 9.00
C GLY A 178 -2.50 -0.62 8.19
N ASP A 179 -2.25 0.63 7.77
CA ASP A 179 -1.05 1.01 7.02
C ASP A 179 -0.76 0.02 5.89
N PHE A 180 -1.48 0.11 4.81
CA PHE A 180 -1.60 -0.95 3.81
C PHE A 180 -1.42 -0.42 2.39
N CYS A 181 -1.25 -1.34 1.45
CA CYS A 181 -1.36 -1.12 0.00
C CYS A 181 -2.20 -2.24 -0.62
N VAL A 182 -3.10 -1.88 -1.53
CA VAL A 182 -3.84 -2.86 -2.35
C VAL A 182 -3.43 -2.70 -3.79
N VAL A 183 -3.10 -3.81 -4.44
CA VAL A 183 -2.79 -3.88 -5.87
C VAL A 183 -3.58 -4.99 -6.55
N TYR A 184 -3.83 -4.84 -7.86
CA TYR A 184 -4.49 -5.89 -8.65
C TYR A 184 -3.47 -6.74 -9.38
N ASP A 185 -3.49 -8.03 -9.11
CA ASP A 185 -2.69 -9.05 -9.80
C ASP A 185 -3.42 -9.50 -11.07
N ASN A 186 -3.05 -8.90 -12.22
CA ASN A 186 -3.68 -9.22 -13.49
C ASN A 186 -3.43 -10.68 -13.95
N LEU A 187 -2.32 -11.29 -13.54
CA LEU A 187 -2.00 -12.66 -13.95
C LEU A 187 -2.93 -13.67 -13.29
N ASN A 188 -3.27 -13.44 -12.02
CA ASN A 188 -4.13 -14.34 -11.26
C ASN A 188 -5.55 -13.79 -11.06
N SER A 189 -5.88 -12.65 -11.66
CA SER A 189 -7.19 -11.99 -11.60
C SER A 189 -7.70 -11.81 -10.17
N ARG A 190 -6.83 -11.29 -9.28
CA ARG A 190 -7.13 -11.13 -7.86
C ARG A 190 -6.60 -9.82 -7.30
N TRP A 191 -7.21 -9.33 -6.25
CA TRP A 191 -6.69 -8.26 -5.42
C TRP A 191 -5.71 -8.83 -4.39
N VAL A 192 -4.64 -8.09 -4.11
CA VAL A 192 -3.67 -8.43 -3.07
C VAL A 192 -3.52 -7.21 -2.15
N CYS A 193 -3.75 -7.41 -0.87
CA CYS A 193 -3.57 -6.41 0.17
C CYS A 193 -2.34 -6.77 1.01
N TYR A 194 -1.39 -5.86 1.10
CA TYR A 194 -0.29 -5.91 2.05
C TYR A 194 -0.56 -4.92 3.16
N TYR A 195 -0.45 -5.34 4.40
CA TYR A 195 -0.84 -4.51 5.53
C TYR A 195 0.03 -4.77 6.75
N GLN A 196 -0.01 -3.83 7.67
CA GLN A 196 0.74 -3.85 8.91
C GLN A 196 -0.19 -4.09 10.10
N GLU A 197 0.24 -4.96 11.01
CA GLU A 197 -0.18 -4.96 12.41
C GLU A 197 1.06 -4.84 13.31
N HIS A 198 1.90 -5.86 13.40
CA HIS A 198 3.22 -5.81 14.05
C HIS A 198 4.35 -5.99 13.02
N TYR A 199 4.11 -6.88 12.09
CA TYR A 199 4.91 -7.13 10.89
C TYR A 199 4.07 -6.77 9.65
N LEU A 200 4.61 -7.07 8.47
CA LEU A 200 3.84 -7.03 7.24
C LEU A 200 3.14 -8.36 7.00
N TYR A 201 1.88 -8.29 6.66
CA TYR A 201 0.96 -9.38 6.39
C TYR A 201 0.36 -9.23 5.00
N MET A 202 -0.33 -10.28 4.51
CA MET A 202 -1.03 -10.19 3.24
C MET A 202 -2.36 -10.93 3.26
N ALA A 203 -3.27 -10.45 2.41
CA ALA A 203 -4.55 -11.07 2.13
C ALA A 203 -4.88 -10.93 0.64
N ILE A 204 -5.73 -11.82 0.13
CA ILE A 204 -6.22 -11.76 -1.25
C ILE A 204 -7.74 -11.72 -1.30
N SER A 205 -8.27 -11.19 -2.41
CA SER A 205 -9.67 -11.37 -2.80
C SER A 205 -9.76 -11.72 -4.29
N ASN A 206 -10.48 -12.80 -4.60
CA ASN A 206 -10.81 -13.19 -5.97
C ASN A 206 -12.12 -12.55 -6.44
N ASP A 207 -12.80 -11.80 -5.60
CA ASP A 207 -13.96 -11.01 -5.99
C ASP A 207 -13.49 -9.75 -6.74
N PHE A 208 -13.91 -9.60 -7.97
CA PHE A 208 -13.59 -8.47 -8.82
C PHE A 208 -13.93 -7.11 -8.17
N ARG A 209 -14.98 -7.03 -7.37
CA ARG A 209 -15.35 -5.83 -6.63
C ARG A 209 -14.69 -5.71 -5.26
N ALA A 210 -13.88 -6.71 -4.86
CA ALA A 210 -13.18 -6.72 -3.58
C ALA A 210 -14.08 -6.48 -2.35
N LEU A 211 -15.33 -6.94 -2.40
CA LEU A 211 -16.36 -6.68 -1.38
C LEU A 211 -15.96 -7.20 0.01
N PRO A 212 -16.52 -6.66 1.09
CA PRO A 212 -16.38 -7.25 2.42
C PRO A 212 -16.73 -8.75 2.43
N ARG A 213 -15.96 -9.53 3.21
CA ARG A 213 -16.05 -11.01 3.32
C ARG A 213 -15.52 -11.79 2.11
N SER A 214 -15.04 -11.15 1.04
CA SER A 214 -14.37 -11.85 -0.06
C SER A 214 -12.86 -11.97 0.14
N TRP A 215 -12.33 -11.42 1.22
CA TRP A 215 -10.91 -11.39 1.52
C TRP A 215 -10.49 -12.55 2.40
N PHE A 216 -9.33 -13.16 2.04
CA PHE A 216 -8.71 -14.25 2.78
C PHE A 216 -7.27 -13.92 3.13
N LYS A 217 -6.92 -14.03 4.40
CA LYS A 217 -5.58 -13.80 4.95
C LYS A 217 -4.67 -14.99 4.72
N TYR A 218 -3.38 -14.69 4.57
CA TYR A 218 -2.35 -15.70 4.51
C TYR A 218 -2.10 -16.32 5.90
N TYR A 219 -2.31 -17.62 6.01
CA TYR A 219 -2.09 -18.40 7.21
C TYR A 219 -1.73 -19.85 6.85
N GLN A 220 -0.70 -20.43 7.52
CA GLN A 220 -0.25 -21.82 7.30
C GLN A 220 -0.09 -22.19 5.82
N GLU A 221 0.67 -21.36 5.09
CA GLU A 221 1.01 -21.53 3.67
C GLU A 221 -0.16 -21.41 2.67
N GLY A 222 -1.31 -20.89 3.10
CA GLY A 222 -2.46 -20.65 2.23
C GLY A 222 -3.26 -19.40 2.57
N PHE A 223 -4.15 -19.02 1.67
CA PHE A 223 -5.12 -17.95 1.89
C PHE A 223 -6.46 -18.54 2.33
N THR A 224 -6.56 -18.91 3.58
CA THR A 224 -7.68 -19.70 4.12
C THR A 224 -8.48 -19.00 5.21
N GLU A 225 -7.87 -18.04 5.89
CA GLU A 225 -8.50 -17.36 7.01
C GLU A 225 -9.29 -16.12 6.56
N PRO A 226 -10.47 -15.84 7.11
CA PRO A 226 -11.26 -14.70 6.68
C PRO A 226 -10.54 -13.38 6.96
N GLY A 227 -10.72 -12.40 6.09
CA GLY A 227 -10.16 -11.05 6.26
C GLY A 227 -10.59 -10.38 7.56
N LEU A 228 -11.82 -10.64 7.99
CA LEU A 228 -12.39 -10.11 9.22
C LEU A 228 -12.12 -11.07 10.40
N GLY A 229 -11.16 -10.71 11.26
CA GLY A 229 -10.84 -11.44 12.49
C GLY A 229 -10.10 -12.76 12.32
N GLY A 230 -9.83 -13.21 11.09
CA GLY A 230 -9.09 -14.46 10.82
C GLY A 230 -7.64 -14.39 11.27
N LYS A 231 -7.04 -15.55 11.53
CA LYS A 231 -5.61 -15.69 11.86
C LYS A 231 -4.74 -15.24 10.70
N GLU A 232 -3.47 -14.94 10.99
CA GLU A 232 -2.53 -14.46 9.97
C GLU A 232 -1.10 -14.83 10.30
N ASN A 233 -0.29 -15.06 9.28
CA ASN A 233 1.15 -15.20 9.41
C ASN A 233 1.85 -14.03 8.72
N PRO A 234 2.94 -13.50 9.30
CA PRO A 234 3.76 -12.50 8.65
C PRO A 234 4.34 -13.03 7.35
N ILE A 235 4.52 -12.14 6.38
CA ILE A 235 5.16 -12.47 5.10
C ILE A 235 6.56 -13.03 5.36
N LYS A 236 6.80 -14.22 4.82
CA LYS A 236 8.09 -14.91 4.92
C LYS A 236 9.18 -14.05 4.25
N GLY A 237 10.33 -13.90 4.90
CA GLY A 237 11.45 -13.09 4.40
C GLY A 237 11.43 -11.63 4.86
N LEU A 238 10.28 -11.05 5.23
CA LEU A 238 10.19 -9.63 5.63
C LEU A 238 10.27 -9.38 7.13
N LYS A 239 10.27 -10.41 7.96
CA LYS A 239 10.27 -10.28 9.45
C LYS A 239 11.52 -9.59 10.03
N SER A 240 12.64 -9.62 9.32
CA SER A 240 13.90 -8.98 9.75
C SER A 240 13.82 -7.45 9.79
N HIS A 241 12.87 -6.86 9.07
CA HIS A 241 12.69 -5.41 8.97
C HIS A 241 11.24 -5.04 9.32
N PRO A 242 10.84 -5.15 10.59
CA PRO A 242 9.49 -4.78 11.02
C PRO A 242 9.25 -3.30 10.79
N GLY A 243 8.07 -2.97 10.30
CA GLY A 243 7.73 -1.60 9.91
C GLY A 243 6.30 -1.50 9.41
N GLY A 244 5.99 -0.45 8.72
CA GLY A 244 4.64 -0.19 8.24
C GLY A 244 4.55 0.60 6.95
N ASN A 245 3.32 0.81 6.53
CA ASN A 245 2.96 1.60 5.36
C ASN A 245 3.61 1.09 4.06
N PRO A 246 3.38 -0.18 3.69
CA PRO A 246 3.92 -0.74 2.46
C PRO A 246 3.32 -0.04 1.23
N SER A 247 4.12 0.15 0.20
CA SER A 247 3.70 0.56 -1.14
C SER A 247 4.27 -0.43 -2.15
N VAL A 248 3.42 -0.96 -3.03
CA VAL A 248 3.76 -2.06 -3.94
C VAL A 248 3.47 -1.67 -5.38
N LEU A 249 4.40 -1.96 -6.27
CA LEU A 249 4.25 -1.75 -7.71
C LEU A 249 4.87 -2.87 -8.53
N PHE A 250 4.42 -3.03 -9.77
CA PHE A 250 5.08 -3.87 -10.77
C PHE A 250 6.10 -3.05 -11.57
N ASN A 251 7.36 -3.48 -11.57
CA ASN A 251 8.40 -2.87 -12.40
C ASN A 251 8.52 -3.61 -13.72
N MET A 252 8.09 -2.98 -14.81
CA MET A 252 8.09 -3.57 -16.15
C MET A 252 9.51 -3.81 -16.70
N TYR A 253 10.50 -2.99 -16.31
CA TYR A 253 11.89 -3.14 -16.74
C TYR A 253 12.54 -4.36 -16.08
N LEU A 254 12.33 -4.53 -14.77
CA LEU A 254 12.85 -5.68 -14.01
C LEU A 254 11.99 -6.94 -14.17
N LYS A 255 10.72 -6.79 -14.59
CA LYS A 255 9.68 -7.84 -14.60
C LYS A 255 9.48 -8.45 -13.20
N LYS A 256 9.53 -7.62 -12.17
CA LYS A 256 9.36 -7.98 -10.75
C LYS A 256 8.39 -7.04 -10.06
N TRP A 257 7.74 -7.55 -9.04
CA TRP A 257 7.05 -6.74 -8.05
C TRP A 257 8.07 -6.15 -7.08
N LEU A 258 7.88 -4.91 -6.71
CA LEU A 258 8.68 -4.20 -5.72
C LEU A 258 7.78 -3.70 -4.61
N MET A 259 8.23 -3.85 -3.38
CA MET A 259 7.62 -3.28 -2.18
C MET A 259 8.62 -2.37 -1.52
N VAL A 260 8.17 -1.18 -1.12
CA VAL A 260 8.91 -0.28 -0.23
C VAL A 260 8.09 -0.04 1.03
N TRP A 261 8.74 0.09 2.17
CA TRP A 261 8.09 0.44 3.45
C TRP A 261 9.09 1.10 4.38
N HIS A 262 8.61 1.77 5.41
CA HIS A 262 9.49 2.29 6.45
C HIS A 262 9.66 1.28 7.58
N THR A 263 10.85 1.25 8.17
CA THR A 263 11.13 0.53 9.41
C THR A 263 10.74 1.37 10.63
N TRP A 264 10.59 0.74 11.78
CA TRP A 264 10.34 1.49 13.04
C TRP A 264 11.52 2.35 13.47
N GLN A 265 12.73 2.05 12.97
CA GLN A 265 13.93 2.85 13.18
C GLN A 265 13.92 4.16 12.38
N GLY A 266 13.15 4.21 11.30
CA GLY A 266 13.01 5.42 10.48
C GLY A 266 13.60 5.31 9.08
N ASP A 267 14.18 4.17 8.70
CA ASP A 267 14.72 3.93 7.38
C ASP A 267 13.62 3.53 6.40
N ILE A 268 13.88 3.70 5.10
CA ILE A 268 13.09 3.08 4.04
C ILE A 268 13.86 1.88 3.49
N VAL A 269 13.18 0.75 3.43
CA VAL A 269 13.70 -0.49 2.85
C VAL A 269 12.84 -0.94 1.67
N TYR A 270 13.40 -1.81 0.84
CA TYR A 270 12.68 -2.43 -0.28
C TYR A 270 12.93 -3.92 -0.37
N SER A 271 12.01 -4.61 -0.97
CA SER A 271 12.14 -6.01 -1.37
C SER A 271 11.52 -6.23 -2.74
N SER A 272 11.86 -7.34 -3.39
CA SER A 272 11.28 -7.75 -4.66
C SER A 272 10.68 -9.15 -4.62
N SER A 273 9.72 -9.39 -5.53
CA SER A 273 9.04 -10.66 -5.67
C SER A 273 8.71 -10.97 -7.12
N GLN A 274 8.73 -12.25 -7.50
CA GLN A 274 8.26 -12.71 -8.80
C GLN A 274 6.77 -13.04 -8.79
N ASN A 275 6.22 -13.44 -7.65
CA ASN A 275 4.89 -14.05 -7.53
C ASN A 275 3.97 -13.36 -6.50
N MET A 276 4.41 -12.21 -5.92
CA MET A 276 3.68 -11.43 -4.91
C MET A 276 3.53 -12.12 -3.54
N THR A 277 3.94 -13.36 -3.37
CA THR A 277 3.81 -14.11 -2.11
C THR A 277 5.14 -14.38 -1.44
N GLU A 278 6.17 -14.61 -2.23
CA GLU A 278 7.54 -14.84 -1.77
C GLU A 278 8.38 -13.60 -2.06
N TRP A 279 8.92 -13.00 -1.01
CA TRP A 279 9.68 -11.77 -1.08
C TRP A 279 11.14 -12.03 -0.73
N GLU A 280 12.03 -11.41 -1.49
CA GLU A 280 13.48 -11.44 -1.23
C GLU A 280 13.80 -10.77 0.11
N VAL A 281 15.01 -11.01 0.62
CA VAL A 281 15.50 -10.35 1.84
C VAL A 281 15.49 -8.83 1.62
N PRO A 282 14.93 -8.05 2.55
CA PRO A 282 14.88 -6.60 2.42
C PRO A 282 16.26 -5.95 2.34
N ARG A 283 16.36 -4.90 1.53
CA ARG A 283 17.56 -4.08 1.37
C ARG A 283 17.25 -2.64 1.76
N LEU A 284 18.26 -1.96 2.31
CA LEU A 284 18.18 -0.55 2.65
C LEU A 284 18.03 0.28 1.36
N LEU A 285 17.08 1.22 1.34
CA LEU A 285 16.88 2.17 0.25
C LEU A 285 17.25 3.60 0.67
N VAL A 286 16.73 4.05 1.81
CA VAL A 286 17.07 5.36 2.40
C VAL A 286 17.43 5.14 3.85
N SER A 287 18.64 5.49 4.23
CA SER A 287 19.06 5.55 5.63
C SER A 287 18.68 6.89 6.22
N SER A 288 18.08 6.88 7.40
CA SER A 288 17.86 8.06 8.20
C SER A 288 18.97 8.19 9.27
N GLY A 289 19.28 9.42 9.62
CA GLY A 289 20.20 9.70 10.73
C GLY A 289 19.56 9.35 12.09
N PRO A 290 20.34 9.32 13.17
CA PRO A 290 19.85 8.91 14.50
C PRO A 290 18.72 9.80 15.05
N ASN A 291 18.61 11.03 14.57
CA ASN A 291 17.55 11.97 14.93
C ASN A 291 16.54 12.24 13.82
N GLU A 292 16.58 11.48 12.75
CA GLU A 292 15.77 11.65 11.56
C GLU A 292 14.79 10.49 11.40
N LYS A 293 13.80 10.67 10.50
CA LYS A 293 12.91 9.60 10.01
C LYS A 293 12.56 9.83 8.55
N ALA A 294 12.53 8.75 7.80
CA ALA A 294 11.99 8.68 6.45
C ALA A 294 10.85 7.67 6.42
N TRP A 295 9.60 8.14 6.32
CA TRP A 295 8.39 7.30 6.41
C TRP A 295 7.47 7.53 5.21
N TYR A 296 6.46 6.66 5.07
CA TYR A 296 5.37 6.81 4.10
C TYR A 296 5.84 6.88 2.64
N ALA A 297 6.75 5.95 2.31
CA ALA A 297 7.35 5.89 0.99
C ALA A 297 6.36 5.43 -0.08
N THR A 298 6.38 6.11 -1.23
CA THR A 298 5.69 5.69 -2.45
C THR A 298 6.64 5.81 -3.62
N ILE A 299 6.77 4.76 -4.43
CA ILE A 299 7.45 4.87 -5.73
C ILE A 299 6.39 5.20 -6.79
N ILE A 300 6.60 6.29 -7.51
CA ILE A 300 5.75 6.71 -8.62
C ILE A 300 6.57 6.63 -9.92
N GLY A 301 6.13 5.72 -10.78
CA GLY A 301 6.65 5.57 -12.12
C GLY A 301 5.66 6.07 -13.15
N ILE A 302 5.04 5.17 -13.91
CA ILE A 302 3.91 5.47 -14.78
C ILE A 302 2.67 5.80 -13.92
N THR A 303 2.49 5.04 -12.84
CA THR A 303 1.54 5.26 -11.76
C THR A 303 2.22 4.90 -10.42
N ASP A 304 1.51 4.88 -9.32
CA ASP A 304 1.98 4.35 -8.02
C ASP A 304 1.99 2.81 -7.96
N THR A 305 1.40 2.13 -8.95
CA THR A 305 1.36 0.66 -9.05
C THR A 305 2.16 0.10 -10.23
N VAL A 306 2.71 0.95 -11.12
CA VAL A 306 3.49 0.54 -12.29
C VAL A 306 4.68 1.46 -12.50
N ALA A 307 5.88 0.89 -12.63
CA ALA A 307 7.08 1.63 -12.99
C ALA A 307 7.83 0.99 -14.16
N ALA A 308 8.65 1.79 -14.84
CA ALA A 308 9.62 1.36 -15.85
C ALA A 308 11.05 1.44 -15.25
N ARG A 309 12.07 1.74 -16.09
CA ARG A 309 13.46 1.86 -15.66
C ARG A 309 13.73 3.08 -14.76
N HIS A 310 12.94 4.14 -14.91
CA HIS A 310 13.02 5.39 -14.14
C HIS A 310 11.72 5.61 -13.39
N ALA A 311 11.83 6.13 -12.17
CA ALA A 311 10.72 6.46 -11.29
C ALA A 311 11.13 7.56 -10.30
N TRP A 312 10.22 7.94 -9.43
CA TRP A 312 10.43 8.86 -8.33
C TRP A 312 10.03 8.18 -7.02
N LEU A 313 10.86 8.32 -5.99
CA LEU A 313 10.52 7.98 -4.62
C LEU A 313 10.01 9.24 -3.92
N TYR A 314 8.78 9.20 -3.41
CA TYR A 314 8.21 10.24 -2.56
C TYR A 314 8.08 9.71 -1.15
N TYR A 315 8.39 10.53 -0.16
CA TYR A 315 8.29 10.12 1.24
C TYR A 315 8.17 11.32 2.19
N ALA A 316 7.73 11.06 3.40
CA ALA A 316 7.80 12.02 4.50
C ALA A 316 9.17 11.96 5.14
N TYR A 317 9.81 13.10 5.33
CA TYR A 317 11.09 13.22 6.00
C TYR A 317 10.98 14.12 7.22
N TRP A 318 11.44 13.63 8.35
CA TRP A 318 11.60 14.39 9.58
C TRP A 318 13.07 14.70 9.79
N PRO A 319 13.52 15.93 9.60
CA PRO A 319 14.90 16.32 9.90
C PRO A 319 15.21 16.32 11.40
N ASN A 320 14.17 16.26 12.25
CA ASN A 320 14.27 16.06 13.68
C ASN A 320 13.06 15.25 14.15
N LYS A 321 13.28 14.02 14.63
CA LYS A 321 12.22 13.09 15.07
C LYS A 321 11.40 13.59 16.27
N ASP A 322 11.97 14.47 17.09
CA ASP A 322 11.28 15.04 18.25
C ASP A 322 10.35 16.19 17.88
N ASN A 323 10.44 16.65 16.66
CA ASN A 323 9.62 17.68 16.07
C ASN A 323 8.66 17.06 15.05
N TRP A 324 7.37 17.21 15.23
CA TRP A 324 6.35 16.71 14.28
C TRP A 324 6.38 17.40 12.91
N LYS A 325 7.31 18.33 12.68
CA LYS A 325 7.51 18.98 11.39
C LYS A 325 8.11 17.99 10.40
N ARG A 326 7.40 17.70 9.35
CA ARG A 326 7.84 16.80 8.27
C ARG A 326 7.82 17.52 6.93
N GLN A 327 8.79 17.16 6.10
CA GLN A 327 8.88 17.62 4.72
C GLN A 327 8.32 16.54 3.81
N PHE A 328 7.72 16.93 2.71
CA PHE A 328 7.42 16.02 1.61
C PHE A 328 8.57 16.09 0.63
N VAL A 329 9.27 14.98 0.47
CA VAL A 329 10.54 14.89 -0.24
C VAL A 329 10.40 13.93 -1.41
N LYS A 330 11.13 14.20 -2.51
CA LYS A 330 11.29 13.27 -3.63
C LYS A 330 12.77 12.98 -3.91
N ARG A 331 13.02 11.82 -4.52
CA ARG A 331 14.32 11.43 -5.09
C ARG A 331 14.10 10.71 -6.42
N SER A 332 14.94 10.94 -7.40
CA SER A 332 14.91 10.14 -8.63
C SER A 332 15.36 8.70 -8.35
N ILE A 333 14.76 7.75 -9.06
CA ILE A 333 15.12 6.33 -9.02
C ILE A 333 15.53 5.89 -10.42
N ARG A 334 16.65 5.15 -10.50
CA ARG A 334 17.04 4.37 -11.66
C ARG A 334 17.25 2.91 -11.27
N PHE A 335 16.51 2.01 -11.90
CA PHE A 335 16.69 0.58 -11.74
C PHE A 335 17.73 0.06 -12.70
N ILE A 336 18.67 -0.74 -12.21
CA ILE A 336 19.79 -1.28 -12.98
C ILE A 336 19.84 -2.79 -12.76
N LYS A 337 19.73 -3.55 -13.85
CA LYS A 337 19.99 -4.99 -13.82
C LYS A 337 21.48 -5.24 -13.60
N GLU A 338 21.77 -6.22 -12.77
CA GLU A 338 23.13 -6.72 -12.56
C GLU A 338 23.26 -8.00 -13.40
N ASN A 339 24.32 -8.04 -14.20
CA ASN A 339 24.64 -9.19 -15.06
C ASN A 339 25.10 -10.41 -14.27
#